data_fb36baaff7f9452d042b1ce22c7b5d51
#
_entry.id   fb36baaff7f9452d042b1ce22c7b5d51
#
_cell.length_a   1.000
_cell.length_b   1.000
_cell.length_c   1.000
_cell.angle_alpha   90.00
_cell.angle_beta   90.00
_cell.angle_gamma   90.00
#
_symmetry.space_group_name_H-M   'P 1'
#
loop_
_entity.id
_entity.type
_entity.pdbx_description
1 polymer ?
#
loop_
_entity_poly.entity_id
_entity_poly.type
_entity_poly.pdbx_seq_one_letter_code
_entity_poly.pdbx_strand_id
1 'polypeptide(L)'
;FDYSQQEPRIVVHYALKLGLPGTDTLKDEFNKDDADFHQIVADMAQISRTMAKTINLGLFYGMGKIKLQNELNLTREKANALFSAYHAKVPFVKRLSQDLIEFAEEHKLLFTLEDRFCRFNKWETRNREWNNTINRYEPVPILTKEDAETAFKAELLEKFKDNVADNYMQDF
;
A
#
# COMPACT_ATOMS: atom_id res chain seq x y z
N PHE A 1 10.40 15.77 18.21
CA PHE A 1 11.19 14.95 17.27
C PHE A 1 10.26 14.46 16.19
N ASP A 2 10.67 14.60 14.94
CA ASP A 2 9.97 14.09 13.78
C ASP A 2 10.89 13.11 13.04
N TYR A 3 10.36 11.95 12.63
CA TYR A 3 11.13 10.99 11.86
C TYR A 3 11.19 11.43 10.39
N SER A 4 12.40 11.49 9.85
CA SER A 4 12.58 11.85 8.45
C SER A 4 11.91 10.83 7.53
N GLN A 5 10.89 11.29 6.80
CA GLN A 5 10.19 10.51 5.75
C GLN A 5 9.69 9.13 6.23
N GLN A 6 9.09 9.08 7.42
CA GLN A 6 8.64 7.83 8.04
C GLN A 6 7.69 7.04 7.14
N GLU A 7 6.63 7.68 6.61
CA GLU A 7 5.65 7.00 5.77
C GLU A 7 6.27 6.43 4.48
N PRO A 8 7.06 7.17 3.69
CA PRO A 8 7.77 6.61 2.55
C PRO A 8 8.65 5.42 2.90
N ARG A 9 9.38 5.48 4.02
CA ARG A 9 10.24 4.38 4.47
C ARG A 9 9.43 3.11 4.77
N ILE A 10 8.30 3.26 5.45
CA ILE A 10 7.38 2.14 5.74
C ILE A 10 6.80 1.55 4.46
N VAL A 11 6.33 2.38 3.53
CA VAL A 11 5.78 1.93 2.24
C VAL A 11 6.81 1.14 1.45
N VAL A 12 8.04 1.65 1.35
CA VAL A 12 9.13 0.96 0.65
C VAL A 12 9.54 -0.33 1.36
N HIS A 13 9.56 -0.34 2.70
CA HIS A 13 9.85 -1.53 3.48
C HIS A 13 8.86 -2.67 3.19
N TYR A 14 7.56 -2.38 3.22
CA TYR A 14 6.54 -3.37 2.85
C TYR A 14 6.64 -3.80 1.39
N ALA A 15 6.85 -2.86 0.48
CA ALA A 15 6.97 -3.16 -0.93
C ALA A 15 8.17 -4.08 -1.22
N LEU A 16 9.31 -3.85 -0.57
CA LEU A 16 10.49 -4.72 -0.63
C LEU A 16 10.21 -6.10 -0.04
N LYS A 17 9.58 -6.16 1.14
CA LYS A 17 9.20 -7.45 1.76
C LYS A 17 8.27 -8.27 0.89
N LEU A 18 7.35 -7.63 0.17
CA LEU A 18 6.42 -8.28 -0.74
C LEU A 18 7.00 -8.55 -2.13
N GLY A 19 8.28 -8.22 -2.38
CA GLY A 19 8.91 -8.39 -3.68
C GLY A 19 8.17 -7.67 -4.81
N LEU A 20 7.57 -6.50 -4.51
CA LEU A 20 6.75 -5.80 -5.48
C LEU A 20 7.62 -5.22 -6.62
N PRO A 21 7.08 -5.12 -7.85
CA PRO A 21 7.85 -4.67 -8.99
C PRO A 21 8.34 -3.22 -8.83
N GLY A 22 9.58 -2.95 -9.23
CA GLY A 22 10.21 -1.63 -9.17
C GLY A 22 10.82 -1.26 -7.82
N THR A 23 11.01 -2.24 -6.93
CA THR A 23 11.63 -2.03 -5.60
C THR A 23 13.11 -2.35 -5.55
N ASP A 24 13.64 -3.11 -6.51
CA ASP A 24 15.01 -3.64 -6.48
C ASP A 24 16.09 -2.55 -6.33
N THR A 25 15.89 -1.41 -7.00
CA THR A 25 16.81 -0.27 -6.93
C THR A 25 16.62 0.62 -5.71
N LEU A 26 15.49 0.49 -5.02
CA LEU A 26 15.14 1.38 -3.91
C LEU A 26 15.83 0.99 -2.60
N LYS A 27 16.14 -0.29 -2.40
CA LYS A 27 16.78 -0.77 -1.19
C LYS A 27 18.12 -0.05 -0.94
N ASP A 28 18.98 0.01 -1.95
CA ASP A 28 20.29 0.63 -1.83
C ASP A 28 20.19 2.15 -1.71
N GLU A 29 19.24 2.76 -2.42
CA GLU A 29 18.98 4.21 -2.31
C GLU A 29 18.45 4.60 -0.93
N PHE A 30 17.55 3.82 -0.34
CA PHE A 30 16.98 4.10 0.99
C PHE A 30 17.92 3.82 2.16
N ASN A 31 18.94 3.01 1.96
CA ASN A 31 19.96 2.74 2.97
C ASN A 31 21.05 3.83 3.04
N LYS A 32 21.04 4.80 2.15
CA LYS A 32 21.93 5.97 2.25
C LYS A 32 21.44 6.90 3.36
N ASP A 33 22.36 7.51 4.09
CA ASP A 33 22.07 8.39 5.23
C ASP A 33 21.26 9.63 4.82
N ASP A 34 21.42 10.10 3.59
CA ASP A 34 20.78 11.27 2.99
C ASP A 34 19.63 10.92 2.02
N ALA A 35 19.11 9.70 2.10
CA ALA A 35 18.05 9.23 1.21
C ALA A 35 16.81 10.15 1.25
N ASP A 36 16.43 10.68 0.09
CA ASP A 36 15.24 11.50 -0.11
C ASP A 36 14.29 10.83 -1.10
N PHE A 37 13.26 10.17 -0.57
CA PHE A 37 12.26 9.49 -1.40
C PHE A 37 11.58 10.41 -2.41
N HIS A 38 11.32 11.65 -2.02
CA HIS A 38 10.67 12.60 -2.92
C HIS A 38 11.59 12.98 -4.08
N GLN A 39 12.91 13.09 -3.83
CA GLN A 39 13.89 13.31 -4.89
C GLN A 39 14.05 12.09 -5.78
N ILE A 40 14.14 10.88 -5.18
CA ILE A 40 14.21 9.63 -5.95
C ILE A 40 13.03 9.51 -6.92
N VAL A 41 11.82 9.77 -6.44
CA VAL A 41 10.61 9.71 -7.27
C VAL A 41 10.59 10.85 -8.29
N ALA A 42 11.05 12.04 -7.93
CA ALA A 42 11.16 13.17 -8.85
C ALA A 42 12.05 12.82 -10.05
N ASP A 43 13.21 12.23 -9.81
CA ASP A 43 14.15 11.81 -10.83
C ASP A 43 13.59 10.69 -11.70
N MET A 44 12.97 9.68 -11.07
CA MET A 44 12.33 8.56 -11.78
C MET A 44 11.19 9.02 -12.69
N ALA A 45 10.35 9.93 -12.21
CA ALA A 45 9.16 10.41 -12.92
C ALA A 45 9.43 11.66 -13.79
N GLN A 46 10.65 12.21 -13.74
CA GLN A 46 11.05 13.45 -14.44
C GLN A 46 10.16 14.65 -14.10
N ILE A 47 9.89 14.84 -12.84
CA ILE A 47 9.09 15.95 -12.27
C ILE A 47 9.90 16.71 -11.21
N SER A 48 9.43 17.90 -10.82
CA SER A 48 10.07 18.60 -9.71
C SER A 48 9.90 17.88 -8.37
N ARG A 49 10.86 18.02 -7.45
CA ARG A 49 10.80 17.45 -6.11
C ARG A 49 9.54 17.90 -5.34
N THR A 50 9.11 19.15 -5.52
CA THR A 50 7.89 19.68 -4.89
C THR A 50 6.64 18.96 -5.41
N MET A 51 6.55 18.72 -6.72
CA MET A 51 5.47 17.92 -7.31
C MET A 51 5.53 16.49 -6.81
N ALA A 52 6.71 15.87 -6.79
CA ALA A 52 6.90 14.52 -6.28
C ALA A 52 6.44 14.39 -4.83
N LYS A 53 6.74 15.36 -3.95
CA LYS A 53 6.27 15.38 -2.56
C LYS A 53 4.73 15.37 -2.48
N THR A 54 4.06 16.25 -3.21
CA THR A 54 2.60 16.32 -3.25
C THR A 54 1.98 15.04 -3.78
N ILE A 55 2.53 14.49 -4.86
CA ILE A 55 2.06 13.25 -5.48
C ILE A 55 2.25 12.06 -4.55
N ASN A 56 3.45 11.89 -3.99
CA ASN A 56 3.76 10.77 -3.10
C ASN A 56 2.82 10.71 -1.91
N LEU A 57 2.71 11.81 -1.17
CA LEU A 57 1.81 11.88 -0.02
C LEU A 57 0.36 11.67 -0.44
N GLY A 58 -0.07 12.33 -1.52
CA GLY A 58 -1.44 12.18 -2.01
C GLY A 58 -1.78 10.76 -2.42
N LEU A 59 -0.90 10.09 -3.19
CA LEU A 59 -1.16 8.74 -3.67
C LEU A 59 -1.05 7.68 -2.59
N PHE A 60 -0.18 7.85 -1.59
CA PHE A 60 -0.17 6.98 -0.40
C PHE A 60 -1.51 7.00 0.34
N TYR A 61 -2.17 8.15 0.36
CA TYR A 61 -3.49 8.33 0.96
C TYR A 61 -4.66 8.20 -0.03
N GLY A 62 -4.44 7.55 -1.18
CA GLY A 62 -5.50 7.22 -2.13
C GLY A 62 -6.01 8.40 -2.97
N MET A 63 -5.18 9.43 -3.18
CA MET A 63 -5.54 10.56 -4.04
C MET A 63 -5.85 10.08 -5.47
N GLY A 64 -7.05 10.39 -5.95
CA GLY A 64 -7.42 10.16 -7.34
C GLY A 64 -7.00 11.30 -8.28
N LYS A 65 -7.18 11.06 -9.59
CA LYS A 65 -6.77 11.99 -10.67
C LYS A 65 -7.37 13.39 -10.54
N ILE A 66 -8.63 13.49 -10.13
CA ILE A 66 -9.34 14.78 -9.98
C ILE A 66 -8.71 15.61 -8.86
N LYS A 67 -8.42 14.98 -7.72
CA LYS A 67 -7.77 15.68 -6.60
C LYS A 67 -6.35 16.10 -6.98
N LEU A 68 -5.60 15.22 -7.67
CA LEU A 68 -4.26 15.56 -8.19
C LEU A 68 -4.31 16.75 -9.14
N GLN A 69 -5.29 16.82 -10.03
CA GLN A 69 -5.52 17.94 -10.95
C GLN A 69 -5.68 19.25 -10.19
N ASN A 70 -6.52 19.26 -9.17
CA ASN A 70 -6.83 20.44 -8.38
C ASN A 70 -5.64 20.89 -7.51
N GLU A 71 -4.98 19.96 -6.83
CA GLU A 71 -3.82 20.26 -5.95
C GLU A 71 -2.63 20.86 -6.72
N LEU A 72 -2.42 20.40 -7.94
CA LEU A 72 -1.29 20.87 -8.78
C LEU A 72 -1.72 21.92 -9.81
N ASN A 73 -2.99 22.34 -9.81
CA ASN A 73 -3.56 23.29 -10.78
C ASN A 73 -3.25 22.92 -12.24
N LEU A 74 -3.44 21.64 -12.57
CA LEU A 74 -3.16 21.08 -13.90
C LEU A 74 -4.42 20.99 -14.75
N THR A 75 -4.24 20.94 -16.08
CA THR A 75 -5.32 20.51 -16.96
C THR A 75 -5.59 19.00 -16.77
N ARG A 76 -6.78 18.55 -17.14
CA ARG A 76 -7.19 17.14 -17.03
C ARG A 76 -6.22 16.20 -17.76
N GLU A 77 -5.77 16.59 -18.94
CA GLU A 77 -4.84 15.82 -19.78
C GLU A 77 -3.48 15.68 -19.10
N LYS A 78 -2.95 16.81 -18.58
CA LYS A 78 -1.67 16.83 -17.84
C LYS A 78 -1.75 16.02 -16.56
N ALA A 79 -2.83 16.13 -15.80
CA ALA A 79 -3.02 15.35 -14.58
C ALA A 79 -3.12 13.85 -14.88
N ASN A 80 -3.83 13.45 -15.95
CA ASN A 80 -3.91 12.04 -16.38
C ASN A 80 -2.55 11.52 -16.85
N ALA A 81 -1.82 12.28 -17.64
CA ALA A 81 -0.47 11.90 -18.10
C ALA A 81 0.49 11.72 -16.93
N LEU A 82 0.50 12.67 -16.00
CA LEU A 82 1.34 12.63 -14.81
C LEU A 82 1.00 11.46 -13.89
N PHE A 83 -0.29 11.21 -13.65
CA PHE A 83 -0.76 10.09 -12.86
C PHE A 83 -0.33 8.73 -13.47
N SER A 84 -0.46 8.59 -14.78
CA SER A 84 -0.05 7.38 -15.49
C SER A 84 1.46 7.20 -15.51
N ALA A 85 2.22 8.27 -15.75
CA ALA A 85 3.68 8.26 -15.71
C ALA A 85 4.21 7.89 -14.31
N TYR A 86 3.62 8.44 -13.26
CA TYR A 86 3.97 8.09 -11.89
C TYR A 86 3.79 6.59 -11.63
N HIS A 87 2.61 6.04 -11.89
CA HIS A 87 2.34 4.62 -11.64
C HIS A 87 3.14 3.67 -12.54
N ALA A 88 3.55 4.13 -13.72
CA ALA A 88 4.48 3.35 -14.56
C ALA A 88 5.89 3.29 -13.98
N LYS A 89 6.34 4.35 -13.30
CA LYS A 89 7.69 4.45 -12.71
C LYS A 89 7.75 3.93 -11.28
N VAL A 90 6.65 4.04 -10.52
CA VAL A 90 6.55 3.65 -9.10
C VAL A 90 5.37 2.68 -8.92
N PRO A 91 5.39 1.50 -9.58
CA PRO A 91 4.25 0.59 -9.63
C PRO A 91 3.91 -0.02 -8.27
N PHE A 92 4.90 -0.19 -7.39
CA PHE A 92 4.74 -0.80 -6.08
C PHE A 92 3.75 -0.04 -5.16
N VAL A 93 3.65 1.28 -5.27
CA VAL A 93 2.72 2.08 -4.44
C VAL A 93 1.27 1.67 -4.71
N LYS A 94 0.90 1.57 -5.98
CA LYS A 94 -0.44 1.16 -6.37
C LYS A 94 -0.70 -0.30 -6.00
N ARG A 95 0.27 -1.18 -6.25
CA ARG A 95 0.12 -2.61 -5.99
C ARG A 95 -0.01 -2.88 -4.50
N LEU A 96 0.85 -2.30 -3.66
CA LEU A 96 0.75 -2.41 -2.21
C LEU A 96 -0.60 -1.95 -1.69
N SER A 97 -1.08 -0.80 -2.16
CA SER A 97 -2.41 -0.30 -1.78
C SER A 97 -3.53 -1.27 -2.16
N GLN A 98 -3.47 -1.87 -3.35
CA GLN A 98 -4.45 -2.85 -3.80
C GLN A 98 -4.42 -4.12 -2.96
N ASP A 99 -3.25 -4.69 -2.72
CA ASP A 99 -3.08 -5.90 -1.91
C ASP A 99 -3.61 -5.70 -0.48
N LEU A 100 -3.33 -4.54 0.14
CA LEU A 100 -3.86 -4.20 1.46
C LEU A 100 -5.38 -4.01 1.47
N ILE A 101 -5.95 -3.42 0.42
CA ILE A 101 -7.39 -3.26 0.29
C ILE A 101 -8.07 -4.62 0.12
N GLU A 102 -7.55 -5.47 -0.76
CA GLU A 102 -8.06 -6.82 -0.99
C GLU A 102 -8.01 -7.64 0.30
N PHE A 103 -6.88 -7.60 1.01
CA PHE A 103 -6.75 -8.26 2.32
C PHE A 103 -7.77 -7.73 3.34
N ALA A 104 -7.91 -6.40 3.45
CA ALA A 104 -8.87 -5.79 4.37
C ALA A 104 -10.33 -6.07 3.99
N GLU A 105 -10.64 -6.19 2.70
CA GLU A 105 -11.97 -6.58 2.22
C GLU A 105 -12.30 -8.03 2.62
N GLU A 106 -11.34 -8.92 2.52
CA GLU A 106 -11.52 -10.33 2.85
C GLU A 106 -11.59 -10.56 4.37
N HIS A 107 -10.61 -10.06 5.11
CA HIS A 107 -10.43 -10.37 6.54
C HIS A 107 -11.04 -9.35 7.50
N LYS A 108 -11.52 -8.21 7.01
CA LYS A 108 -12.09 -7.08 7.79
C LYS A 108 -11.15 -6.46 8.81
N LEU A 109 -9.85 -6.68 8.66
CA LEU A 109 -8.84 -6.07 9.51
C LEU A 109 -7.49 -5.97 8.79
N LEU A 110 -6.62 -5.12 9.33
CA LEU A 110 -5.21 -5.01 8.95
C LEU A 110 -4.34 -4.97 10.20
N PHE A 111 -3.13 -5.50 10.09
CA PHE A 111 -2.10 -5.44 11.13
C PHE A 111 -1.02 -4.41 10.76
N THR A 112 -0.44 -3.80 11.80
CA THR A 112 0.80 -3.03 11.68
C THR A 112 2.02 -3.93 11.88
N LEU A 113 3.23 -3.38 11.70
CA LEU A 113 4.50 -4.09 11.94
C LEU A 113 4.66 -4.62 13.39
N GLU A 114 3.96 -4.02 14.35
CA GLU A 114 4.02 -4.38 15.77
C GLU A 114 2.73 -5.06 16.25
N ASP A 115 2.12 -5.88 15.41
CA ASP A 115 0.91 -6.64 15.69
C ASP A 115 -0.29 -5.84 16.21
N ARG A 116 -0.25 -4.51 16.11
CA ARG A 116 -1.45 -3.71 16.33
C ARG A 116 -2.38 -3.87 15.14
N PHE A 117 -3.67 -3.92 15.38
CA PHE A 117 -4.64 -4.14 14.33
C PHE A 117 -5.69 -3.04 14.25
N CYS A 118 -6.19 -2.81 13.04
CA CYS A 118 -7.34 -1.95 12.76
C CYS A 118 -8.46 -2.80 12.16
N ARG A 119 -9.67 -2.70 12.72
CA ARG A 119 -10.87 -3.40 12.21
C ARG A 119 -11.70 -2.49 11.33
N PHE A 120 -12.21 -3.03 10.26
CA PHE A 120 -13.07 -2.34 9.30
C PHE A 120 -14.53 -2.81 9.39
N ASN A 121 -15.10 -2.79 10.58
CA ASN A 121 -16.45 -3.31 10.88
C ASN A 121 -17.57 -2.66 10.04
N LYS A 122 -17.33 -1.46 9.53
CA LYS A 122 -18.29 -0.70 8.71
C LYS A 122 -18.04 -0.81 7.20
N TRP A 123 -17.15 -1.68 6.80
CA TRP A 123 -16.91 -1.92 5.39
C TRP A 123 -17.98 -2.85 4.81
N GLU A 124 -19.19 -2.35 4.72
CA GLU A 124 -20.38 -3.17 4.44
C GLU A 124 -20.72 -3.25 2.95
N THR A 125 -20.33 -2.27 2.16
CA THR A 125 -20.88 -2.09 0.81
C THR A 125 -20.41 -3.11 -0.22
N ARG A 126 -19.28 -3.80 0.03
CA ARG A 126 -18.74 -4.81 -0.90
C ARG A 126 -18.78 -6.24 -0.37
N ASN A 127 -19.13 -6.43 0.89
CA ASN A 127 -19.10 -7.73 1.55
C ASN A 127 -20.48 -8.20 1.96
N ARG A 128 -21.40 -8.11 1.04
CA ARG A 128 -22.67 -8.79 1.13
C ARG A 128 -22.68 -9.92 0.12
N GLU A 129 -22.77 -11.13 0.58
CA GLU A 129 -23.00 -12.28 -0.26
C GLU A 129 -24.49 -12.48 -0.48
N TRP A 130 -24.84 -12.91 -1.68
CA TRP A 130 -26.22 -13.27 -1.99
C TRP A 130 -26.56 -14.60 -1.33
N ASN A 131 -27.48 -14.59 -0.37
CA ASN A 131 -27.98 -15.81 0.25
C ASN A 131 -29.18 -16.33 -0.54
N ASN A 132 -28.99 -17.43 -1.25
CA ASN A 132 -30.01 -18.05 -2.08
C ASN A 132 -31.19 -18.60 -1.27
N THR A 133 -30.99 -18.91 0.01
CA THR A 133 -32.04 -19.48 0.88
C THR A 133 -33.07 -18.44 1.27
N ILE A 134 -32.64 -17.23 1.55
CA ILE A 134 -33.51 -16.12 2.00
C ILE A 134 -33.69 -15.05 0.94
N ASN A 135 -33.10 -15.25 -0.23
CA ASN A 135 -33.20 -14.38 -1.41
C ASN A 135 -32.88 -12.89 -1.14
N ARG A 136 -31.79 -12.66 -0.39
CA ARG A 136 -31.28 -11.32 -0.08
C ARG A 136 -29.78 -11.31 0.13
N TYR A 137 -29.17 -10.10 0.07
CA TYR A 137 -27.78 -9.91 0.43
C TYR A 137 -27.60 -9.90 1.95
N GLU A 138 -26.72 -10.74 2.46
CA GLU A 138 -26.32 -10.77 3.88
C GLU A 138 -24.89 -10.28 4.07
N PRO A 139 -24.59 -9.63 5.23
CA PRO A 139 -23.21 -9.31 5.56
C PRO A 139 -22.37 -10.57 5.70
N VAL A 140 -21.16 -10.58 5.12
CA VAL A 140 -20.20 -11.64 5.38
C VAL A 140 -19.77 -11.59 6.85
N PRO A 141 -19.69 -12.72 7.55
CA PRO A 141 -19.24 -12.75 8.93
C PRO A 141 -17.87 -12.12 9.11
N ILE A 142 -17.73 -11.29 10.14
CA ILE A 142 -16.43 -10.72 10.51
C ILE A 142 -15.59 -11.82 11.14
N LEU A 143 -14.39 -12.04 10.64
CA LEU A 143 -13.44 -12.99 11.23
C LEU A 143 -13.12 -12.64 12.68
N THR A 144 -12.91 -13.64 13.51
CA THR A 144 -12.36 -13.45 14.86
C THR A 144 -10.94 -12.91 14.76
N LYS A 145 -10.41 -12.36 15.86
CA LYS A 145 -9.01 -11.88 15.88
C LYS A 145 -8.04 -13.03 15.55
N GLU A 146 -8.26 -14.20 16.17
CA GLU A 146 -7.42 -15.38 15.98
C GLU A 146 -7.48 -15.92 14.54
N ASP A 147 -8.66 -15.96 13.94
CA ASP A 147 -8.83 -16.38 12.54
C ASP A 147 -8.12 -15.44 11.58
N ALA A 148 -8.24 -14.15 11.83
CA ALA A 148 -7.60 -13.12 11.00
C ALA A 148 -6.08 -13.10 11.16
N GLU A 149 -5.54 -13.29 12.37
CA GLU A 149 -4.10 -13.44 12.60
C GLU A 149 -3.55 -14.69 11.88
N THR A 150 -4.30 -15.79 11.95
CA THR A 150 -3.92 -17.04 11.28
C THR A 150 -3.91 -16.88 9.77
N ALA A 151 -4.95 -16.27 9.20
CA ALA A 151 -5.05 -15.99 7.77
C ALA A 151 -3.95 -15.05 7.31
N PHE A 152 -3.68 -13.97 8.06
CA PHE A 152 -2.62 -13.02 7.77
C PHE A 152 -1.24 -13.68 7.77
N LYS A 153 -0.93 -14.47 8.81
CA LYS A 153 0.34 -15.21 8.90
C LYS A 153 0.49 -16.22 7.77
N ALA A 154 -0.57 -16.96 7.44
CA ALA A 154 -0.55 -17.94 6.34
C ALA A 154 -0.31 -17.26 4.99
N GLU A 155 -1.02 -16.16 4.70
CA GLU A 155 -0.86 -15.42 3.44
C GLU A 155 0.51 -14.74 3.33
N LEU A 156 1.01 -14.17 4.43
CA LEU A 156 2.38 -13.66 4.48
C LEU A 156 3.39 -14.78 4.23
N LEU A 157 3.26 -15.91 4.89
CA LEU A 157 4.14 -17.06 4.69
C LEU A 157 4.09 -17.57 3.24
N GLU A 158 2.93 -17.59 2.62
CA GLU A 158 2.79 -18.02 1.22
C GLU A 158 3.42 -17.04 0.25
N LYS A 159 3.18 -15.74 0.43
CA LYS A 159 3.79 -14.68 -0.39
C LYS A 159 5.29 -14.53 -0.18
N PHE A 160 5.83 -14.99 0.96
CA PHE A 160 7.24 -14.87 1.32
C PHE A 160 8.02 -16.18 1.28
N LYS A 161 7.40 -17.32 0.92
CA LYS A 161 8.05 -18.64 0.91
C LYS A 161 9.37 -18.68 0.16
N ASP A 162 9.53 -17.87 -0.87
CA ASP A 162 10.71 -17.90 -1.73
C ASP A 162 11.81 -16.89 -1.36
N ASN A 163 11.55 -15.92 -0.47
CA ASN A 163 12.48 -14.81 -0.27
C ASN A 163 12.91 -14.52 1.18
N VAL A 164 12.23 -15.04 2.22
CA VAL A 164 12.49 -14.55 3.59
C VAL A 164 12.34 -15.62 4.68
N ALA A 165 12.11 -16.89 4.34
CA ALA A 165 11.78 -17.93 5.31
C ALA A 165 12.82 -18.11 6.44
N ASP A 166 14.09 -17.78 6.23
CA ASP A 166 15.14 -18.11 7.19
C ASP A 166 15.59 -16.96 8.12
N ASN A 167 15.29 -15.70 7.79
CA ASN A 167 15.86 -14.57 8.56
C ASN A 167 14.86 -13.80 9.44
N TYR A 168 13.56 -14.05 9.33
CA TYR A 168 12.55 -13.25 10.05
C TYR A 168 11.73 -14.03 11.07
N MET A 169 11.80 -15.37 11.08
CA MET A 169 11.11 -16.19 12.10
C MET A 169 11.93 -16.35 13.40
N GLN A 170 13.15 -15.81 13.46
CA GLN A 170 14.00 -15.88 14.66
C GLN A 170 13.83 -14.65 15.57
N ASP A 171 13.18 -13.58 15.11
CA ASP A 171 13.01 -12.33 15.87
C ASP A 171 11.55 -12.02 16.28
N PHE A 172 10.68 -13.05 16.25
CA PHE A 172 9.30 -12.96 16.77
C PHE A 172 9.03 -14.00 17.83
#